data_f82da9e0e0c7faf6d030c2c2246f03a3
#
_entry.id   f82da9e0e0c7faf6d030c2c2246f03a3
#
_cell.length_a   1.000
_cell.length_b   1.000
_cell.length_c   1.000
_cell.angle_alpha   90.00
_cell.angle_beta   90.00
_cell.angle_gamma   90.00
#
_symmetry.space_group_name_H-M   'P 1'
#
loop_
_entity.id
_entity.type
_entity.pdbx_description
1 polymer ?
#
loop_
_entity_poly.entity_id
_entity_poly.type
_entity_poly.pdbx_seq_one_letter_code
_entity_poly.pdbx_strand_id
1 'polypeptide(L)'
;MAEWCYRQSIPCGHGECQFPDDNGLYVPIRNREKTYGVIIFDCEGWTLSEEEKIYVDTVISQLTLVIERELLSREKENTRIQVERERLKSTLLRSISHDLRTPLTGITGSAGFLLDNLGIMDEATIKSMLKDICSDSEWLSTMVENLLNLTRIQEGRLDINKKKEVVDDLVASAVRLVSNRVGNHTLKMETPEDILLVSVDGRLFIQVLVNLLDNAFRHSGTGTTVTLRVKQDGNCLKFVVSDNGIGIPNDKIDKIFDNFFTTAYENGDKQRGVGLGLTICKAMVEAQGGTIRAFNSPQGGAVFEVSM
;
A
#
# COMPACT_ATOMS: atom_id res chain seq x y z
N MET A 1 42.38 -13.15 20.42
CA MET A 1 43.14 -11.95 20.00
C MET A 1 42.26 -10.92 19.30
N ALA A 2 41.62 -11.26 18.20
CA ALA A 2 40.78 -10.27 17.45
C ALA A 2 39.71 -9.56 18.29
N GLU A 3 39.03 -10.25 19.22
CA GLU A 3 38.06 -9.64 20.12
C GLU A 3 38.71 -8.66 21.10
N TRP A 4 39.91 -8.97 21.59
CA TRP A 4 40.66 -8.05 22.45
C TRP A 4 41.06 -6.79 21.69
N CYS A 5 41.66 -6.95 20.49
CA CYS A 5 42.03 -5.84 19.60
C CYS A 5 40.81 -4.94 19.29
N TYR A 6 39.67 -5.56 18.99
CA TYR A 6 38.41 -4.84 18.72
C TYR A 6 37.95 -4.01 19.94
N ARG A 7 37.96 -4.62 21.15
CA ARG A 7 37.50 -3.97 22.38
C ARG A 7 38.44 -2.87 22.88
N GLN A 8 39.76 -3.11 22.77
CA GLN A 8 40.76 -2.16 23.26
C GLN A 8 41.14 -1.09 22.22
N SER A 9 40.76 -1.33 20.95
CA SER A 9 41.13 -0.45 19.84
C SER A 9 42.65 -0.22 19.71
N ILE A 10 43.44 -1.25 20.03
CA ILE A 10 44.91 -1.22 20.00
C ILE A 10 45.40 -2.43 19.19
N PRO A 11 46.42 -2.26 18.32
CA PRO A 11 47.07 -3.38 17.66
C PRO A 11 47.63 -4.40 18.65
N CYS A 12 47.55 -5.70 18.32
CA CYS A 12 48.13 -6.76 19.15
C CYS A 12 48.56 -7.95 18.28
N GLY A 13 49.31 -8.86 18.86
CA GLY A 13 49.81 -10.03 18.19
C GLY A 13 51.27 -9.90 17.79
N HIS A 14 51.66 -10.56 16.68
CA HIS A 14 53.05 -10.66 16.25
C HIS A 14 53.79 -9.34 16.15
N GLY A 15 54.89 -9.21 16.89
CA GLY A 15 55.70 -7.97 16.91
C GLY A 15 55.12 -6.81 17.70
N GLU A 16 53.98 -6.98 18.35
CA GLU A 16 53.36 -5.97 19.21
C GLU A 16 53.62 -6.23 20.71
N CYS A 17 53.37 -5.23 21.57
CA CYS A 17 53.55 -5.37 23.02
C CYS A 17 52.58 -6.37 23.67
N GLN A 18 51.45 -6.60 23.06
CA GLN A 18 50.40 -7.51 23.57
C GLN A 18 50.39 -8.76 22.67
N PHE A 19 50.52 -9.92 23.28
CA PHE A 19 50.54 -11.26 22.63
C PHE A 19 51.60 -11.43 21.55
N PRO A 20 52.92 -11.12 21.86
CA PRO A 20 53.99 -11.10 20.86
C PRO A 20 54.30 -12.47 20.23
N ASP A 21 53.94 -13.58 20.89
CA ASP A 21 54.17 -14.96 20.47
C ASP A 21 53.02 -15.47 19.54
N ASP A 22 52.02 -14.68 19.25
CA ASP A 22 50.98 -15.05 18.30
C ASP A 22 51.50 -14.93 16.87
N ASN A 23 51.09 -15.85 15.99
CA ASN A 23 51.51 -15.82 14.58
C ASN A 23 50.77 -14.77 13.76
N GLY A 24 49.72 -14.17 14.29
CA GLY A 24 48.89 -13.13 13.62
C GLY A 24 49.12 -11.75 14.19
N LEU A 25 49.20 -10.75 13.32
CA LEU A 25 49.10 -9.32 13.69
C LEU A 25 47.64 -8.88 13.50
N TYR A 26 47.07 -8.35 14.53
CA TYR A 26 45.67 -7.86 14.59
C TYR A 26 45.67 -6.35 14.64
N VAL A 27 45.14 -5.69 13.61
CA VAL A 27 45.12 -4.23 13.52
C VAL A 27 43.67 -3.76 13.46
N PRO A 28 43.24 -2.83 14.36
CA PRO A 28 41.86 -2.37 14.42
C PRO A 28 41.57 -1.38 13.29
N ILE A 29 40.46 -1.57 12.61
CA ILE A 29 39.88 -0.60 11.68
C ILE A 29 39.05 0.37 12.54
N ARG A 30 39.59 1.56 12.83
CA ARG A 30 38.96 2.50 13.76
C ARG A 30 39.11 3.95 13.36
N ASN A 31 38.16 4.77 13.80
CA ASN A 31 38.33 6.21 13.91
C ASN A 31 38.58 6.61 15.38
N ARG A 32 38.47 7.90 15.69
CA ARG A 32 38.70 8.41 17.06
C ARG A 32 37.63 7.94 18.07
N GLU A 33 36.44 7.55 17.61
CA GLU A 33 35.28 7.30 18.48
C GLU A 33 34.88 5.82 18.48
N LYS A 34 35.14 5.08 17.38
CA LYS A 34 34.59 3.73 17.20
C LYS A 34 35.54 2.81 16.43
N THR A 35 35.60 1.54 16.83
CA THR A 35 36.21 0.46 16.09
C THR A 35 35.15 -0.23 15.22
N TYR A 36 35.40 -0.36 13.94
CA TYR A 36 34.51 -0.94 12.95
C TYR A 36 34.78 -2.42 12.72
N GLY A 37 36.05 -2.85 12.90
CA GLY A 37 36.48 -4.21 12.70
C GLY A 37 37.95 -4.41 13.04
N VAL A 38 38.49 -5.58 12.77
CA VAL A 38 39.91 -5.92 12.92
C VAL A 38 40.39 -6.60 11.65
N ILE A 39 41.51 -6.17 11.13
CA ILE A 39 42.23 -6.87 10.07
C ILE A 39 43.25 -7.81 10.73
N ILE A 40 43.39 -9.01 10.19
CA ILE A 40 44.32 -10.03 10.67
C ILE A 40 45.31 -10.27 9.54
N PHE A 41 46.58 -10.10 9.87
CA PHE A 41 47.71 -10.47 8.99
C PHE A 41 48.32 -11.76 9.54
N ASP A 42 48.47 -12.76 8.72
CA ASP A 42 49.21 -13.96 9.05
C ASP A 42 50.69 -13.68 8.83
N CYS A 43 51.47 -13.74 9.91
CA CYS A 43 52.86 -13.35 9.96
C CYS A 43 53.80 -14.57 10.13
N GLU A 44 53.41 -15.78 9.69
CA GLU A 44 54.23 -16.96 9.81
C GLU A 44 55.63 -16.71 9.22
N GLY A 45 56.63 -16.56 10.11
CA GLY A 45 58.08 -16.51 9.77
C GLY A 45 58.58 -15.15 9.25
N TRP A 46 57.81 -14.06 9.31
CA TRP A 46 58.25 -12.72 8.92
C TRP A 46 57.74 -11.63 9.86
N THR A 47 58.46 -10.48 9.94
CA THR A 47 58.09 -9.30 10.69
C THR A 47 57.96 -8.11 9.75
N LEU A 48 56.96 -7.25 9.97
CA LEU A 48 56.78 -6.03 9.22
C LEU A 48 57.95 -5.06 9.47
N SER A 49 58.58 -4.56 8.39
CA SER A 49 59.47 -3.42 8.46
C SER A 49 58.74 -2.15 8.81
N GLU A 50 59.42 -1.09 9.27
CA GLU A 50 58.77 0.19 9.59
C GLU A 50 58.08 0.85 8.36
N GLU A 51 58.63 0.66 7.16
CA GLU A 51 58.01 1.15 5.92
C GLU A 51 56.71 0.38 5.61
N GLU A 52 56.68 -0.93 5.82
CA GLU A 52 55.48 -1.77 5.63
C GLU A 52 54.39 -1.45 6.66
N LYS A 53 54.76 -1.15 7.91
CA LYS A 53 53.82 -0.69 8.93
C LYS A 53 53.13 0.62 8.52
N ILE A 54 53.90 1.58 8.04
CA ILE A 54 53.36 2.86 7.54
C ILE A 54 52.40 2.63 6.37
N TYR A 55 52.72 1.69 5.48
CA TYR A 55 51.83 1.33 4.37
C TYR A 55 50.54 0.70 4.85
N VAL A 56 50.63 -0.26 5.78
CA VAL A 56 49.46 -0.90 6.41
C VAL A 56 48.55 0.11 7.08
N ASP A 57 49.11 1.05 7.88
CA ASP A 57 48.38 2.09 8.53
C ASP A 57 47.67 3.03 7.55
N THR A 58 48.33 3.31 6.43
CA THR A 58 47.73 4.14 5.36
C THR A 58 46.53 3.42 4.74
N VAL A 59 46.68 2.15 4.39
CA VAL A 59 45.60 1.33 3.83
C VAL A 59 44.43 1.21 4.81
N ILE A 60 44.73 0.94 6.09
CA ILE A 60 43.68 0.84 7.12
C ILE A 60 42.93 2.16 7.30
N SER A 61 43.66 3.29 7.26
CA SER A 61 43.06 4.62 7.31
C SER A 61 42.11 4.86 6.14
N GLN A 62 42.52 4.47 4.93
CA GLN A 62 41.67 4.55 3.73
C GLN A 62 40.43 3.65 3.85
N LEU A 63 40.59 2.41 4.29
CA LEU A 63 39.49 1.48 4.54
C LEU A 63 38.52 2.02 5.59
N THR A 64 39.04 2.60 6.66
CA THR A 64 38.22 3.26 7.70
C THR A 64 37.33 4.34 7.12
N LEU A 65 37.88 5.23 6.30
CA LEU A 65 37.12 6.28 5.63
C LEU A 65 36.02 5.72 4.72
N VAL A 66 36.31 4.67 3.97
CA VAL A 66 35.32 4.04 3.08
C VAL A 66 34.18 3.41 3.87
N ILE A 67 34.50 2.66 4.94
CA ILE A 67 33.53 2.00 5.80
C ILE A 67 32.65 3.06 6.48
N GLU A 68 33.24 4.12 7.03
CA GLU A 68 32.52 5.19 7.70
C GLU A 68 31.56 5.91 6.73
N ARG A 69 32.02 6.23 5.53
CA ARG A 69 31.20 6.83 4.49
C ARG A 69 30.00 5.95 4.12
N GLU A 70 30.21 4.66 3.97
CA GLU A 70 29.16 3.70 3.62
C GLU A 70 28.12 3.58 4.74
N LEU A 71 28.55 3.51 6.00
CA LEU A 71 27.67 3.47 7.16
C LEU A 71 26.83 4.74 7.30
N LEU A 72 27.46 5.91 7.17
CA LEU A 72 26.75 7.19 7.20
C LEU A 72 25.77 7.34 6.04
N SER A 73 26.13 6.85 4.86
CA SER A 73 25.24 6.86 3.69
C SER A 73 23.99 6.00 3.93
N ARG A 74 24.16 4.80 4.50
CA ARG A 74 23.04 3.91 4.86
C ARG A 74 22.15 4.49 5.95
N GLU A 75 22.73 5.08 6.97
CA GLU A 75 21.98 5.74 8.05
C GLU A 75 21.16 6.92 7.52
N LYS A 76 21.77 7.76 6.66
CA LYS A 76 21.10 8.87 6.01
C LYS A 76 19.92 8.40 5.15
N GLU A 77 20.10 7.33 4.38
CA GLU A 77 19.03 6.76 3.54
C GLU A 77 17.89 6.20 4.41
N ASN A 78 18.20 5.47 5.46
CA ASN A 78 17.20 4.97 6.40
C ASN A 78 16.41 6.10 7.05
N THR A 79 17.10 7.16 7.49
CA THR A 79 16.47 8.35 8.08
C THR A 79 15.57 9.04 7.07
N ARG A 80 16.02 9.17 5.81
CA ARG A 80 15.23 9.76 4.73
C ARG A 80 13.93 8.99 4.48
N ILE A 81 14.02 7.66 4.40
CA ILE A 81 12.86 6.78 4.24
C ILE A 81 11.88 6.96 5.42
N GLN A 82 12.40 7.06 6.63
CA GLN A 82 11.57 7.22 7.83
C GLN A 82 10.86 8.59 7.84
N VAL A 83 11.57 9.67 7.52
CA VAL A 83 10.99 11.02 7.40
C VAL A 83 9.91 11.07 6.32
N GLU A 84 10.15 10.44 5.16
CA GLU A 84 9.18 10.39 4.07
C GLU A 84 7.91 9.61 4.48
N ARG A 85 8.07 8.49 5.19
CA ARG A 85 6.93 7.73 5.75
C ARG A 85 6.10 8.57 6.73
N GLU A 86 6.75 9.29 7.65
CA GLU A 86 6.05 10.15 8.60
C GLU A 86 5.35 11.34 7.90
N ARG A 87 5.97 11.92 6.89
CA ARG A 87 5.37 12.98 6.08
C ARG A 87 4.13 12.48 5.33
N LEU A 88 4.24 11.32 4.69
CA LEU A 88 3.09 10.66 4.04
C LEU A 88 1.98 10.43 5.06
N LYS A 89 2.27 9.81 6.21
CA LYS A 89 1.30 9.57 7.28
C LYS A 89 0.60 10.86 7.75
N SER A 90 1.35 11.94 7.94
CA SER A 90 0.78 13.23 8.33
C SER A 90 -0.15 13.82 7.26
N THR A 91 0.27 13.75 5.98
CA THR A 91 -0.55 14.21 4.85
C THR A 91 -1.84 13.40 4.77
N LEU A 92 -1.76 12.08 4.97
CA LEU A 92 -2.88 11.15 5.01
C LEU A 92 -3.90 11.53 6.08
N LEU A 93 -3.45 11.72 7.31
CA LEU A 93 -4.32 12.08 8.43
C LEU A 93 -5.04 13.42 8.19
N ARG A 94 -4.37 14.36 7.53
CA ARG A 94 -4.97 15.65 7.17
C ARG A 94 -6.06 15.48 6.12
N SER A 95 -5.81 14.73 5.05
CA SER A 95 -6.80 14.45 4.00
C SER A 95 -8.00 13.71 4.55
N ILE A 96 -7.77 12.62 5.31
CA ILE A 96 -8.83 11.85 5.96
C ILE A 96 -9.70 12.75 6.87
N SER A 97 -9.06 13.61 7.68
CA SER A 97 -9.79 14.51 8.58
C SER A 97 -10.66 15.51 7.83
N HIS A 98 -10.18 16.02 6.70
CA HIS A 98 -10.96 16.91 5.83
C HIS A 98 -12.15 16.17 5.23
N ASP A 99 -11.92 14.98 4.68
CA ASP A 99 -12.93 14.21 3.96
C ASP A 99 -14.01 13.61 4.90
N LEU A 100 -13.65 13.31 6.16
CA LEU A 100 -14.62 12.95 7.20
C LEU A 100 -15.46 14.14 7.65
N ARG A 101 -14.88 15.33 7.74
CA ARG A 101 -15.58 16.54 8.23
C ARG A 101 -16.73 16.94 7.32
N THR A 102 -16.57 16.84 6.00
CA THR A 102 -17.57 17.29 5.02
C THR A 102 -18.90 16.56 5.17
N PRO A 103 -19.00 15.21 5.12
CA PRO A 103 -20.27 14.50 5.32
C PRO A 103 -20.79 14.67 6.74
N LEU A 104 -19.93 14.72 7.75
CA LEU A 104 -20.35 14.94 9.13
C LEU A 104 -21.04 16.30 9.29
N THR A 105 -20.50 17.35 8.65
CA THR A 105 -21.13 18.68 8.62
C THR A 105 -22.44 18.63 7.85
N GLY A 106 -22.53 17.87 6.74
CA GLY A 106 -23.77 17.65 5.99
C GLY A 106 -24.86 16.98 6.84
N ILE A 107 -24.51 15.88 7.51
CA ILE A 107 -25.43 15.16 8.42
C ILE A 107 -25.94 16.10 9.53
N THR A 108 -25.01 16.78 10.22
CA THR A 108 -25.35 17.65 11.34
C THR A 108 -26.20 18.82 10.88
N GLY A 109 -25.86 19.45 9.74
CA GLY A 109 -26.62 20.56 9.17
C GLY A 109 -28.01 20.15 8.72
N SER A 110 -28.13 19.03 8.00
CA SER A 110 -29.44 18.52 7.55
C SER A 110 -30.32 18.09 8.73
N ALA A 111 -29.76 17.43 9.73
CA ALA A 111 -30.50 17.04 10.93
C ALA A 111 -30.94 18.26 11.75
N GLY A 112 -30.06 19.26 11.93
CA GLY A 112 -30.41 20.50 12.61
C GLY A 112 -31.53 21.27 11.88
N PHE A 113 -31.41 21.41 10.55
CA PHE A 113 -32.42 22.07 9.74
C PHE A 113 -33.79 21.35 9.80
N LEU A 114 -33.78 20.01 9.79
CA LEU A 114 -35.01 19.22 9.96
C LEU A 114 -35.65 19.46 11.33
N LEU A 115 -34.85 19.48 12.42
CA LEU A 115 -35.35 19.73 13.77
C LEU A 115 -36.00 21.10 13.90
N ASP A 116 -35.39 22.13 13.32
CA ASP A 116 -35.86 23.51 13.43
C ASP A 116 -37.12 23.79 12.58
N ASN A 117 -37.34 22.98 11.50
CA ASN A 117 -38.39 23.29 10.51
C ASN A 117 -39.41 22.16 10.30
N LEU A 118 -39.47 21.15 11.16
CA LEU A 118 -40.25 19.91 10.97
C LEU A 118 -41.74 20.16 10.71
N GLY A 119 -42.31 21.25 11.27
CA GLY A 119 -43.72 21.62 11.14
C GLY A 119 -44.07 22.48 9.91
N ILE A 120 -43.07 22.89 9.13
CA ILE A 120 -43.24 23.84 8.02
C ILE A 120 -42.87 23.19 6.67
N MET A 121 -42.10 22.08 6.70
CA MET A 121 -41.56 21.42 5.52
C MET A 121 -42.55 20.42 4.91
N ASP A 122 -42.49 20.29 3.60
CA ASP A 122 -43.21 19.23 2.88
C ASP A 122 -42.53 17.88 3.06
N GLU A 123 -43.31 16.82 2.98
CA GLU A 123 -42.85 15.43 3.18
C GLU A 123 -41.74 15.01 2.18
N ALA A 124 -41.81 15.51 0.94
CA ALA A 124 -40.83 15.21 -0.08
C ALA A 124 -39.44 15.76 0.27
N THR A 125 -39.37 16.99 0.78
CA THR A 125 -38.12 17.63 1.23
C THR A 125 -37.55 16.92 2.46
N ILE A 126 -38.41 16.59 3.44
CA ILE A 126 -37.99 15.80 4.62
C ILE A 126 -37.36 14.46 4.19
N LYS A 127 -38.04 13.72 3.29
CA LYS A 127 -37.56 12.42 2.79
C LYS A 127 -36.25 12.54 2.02
N SER A 128 -36.07 13.61 1.24
CA SER A 128 -34.82 13.89 0.54
C SER A 128 -33.68 14.10 1.52
N MET A 129 -33.87 14.97 2.52
CA MET A 129 -32.82 15.26 3.52
C MET A 129 -32.47 14.04 4.38
N LEU A 130 -33.45 13.20 4.75
CA LEU A 130 -33.20 11.95 5.45
C LEU A 130 -32.40 10.97 4.60
N LYS A 131 -32.67 10.91 3.29
CA LYS A 131 -31.88 10.10 2.36
C LYS A 131 -30.42 10.58 2.29
N ASP A 132 -30.19 11.88 2.25
CA ASP A 132 -28.86 12.48 2.23
C ASP A 132 -28.11 12.15 3.52
N ILE A 133 -28.74 12.23 4.69
CA ILE A 133 -28.19 11.84 5.99
C ILE A 133 -27.80 10.35 5.98
N CYS A 134 -28.67 9.47 5.51
CA CYS A 134 -28.40 8.05 5.42
C CYS A 134 -27.21 7.76 4.48
N SER A 135 -27.20 8.36 3.30
CA SER A 135 -26.14 8.22 2.32
C SER A 135 -24.78 8.68 2.86
N ASP A 136 -24.73 9.83 3.53
CA ASP A 136 -23.51 10.36 4.14
C ASP A 136 -23.02 9.47 5.30
N SER A 137 -23.94 8.88 6.08
CA SER A 137 -23.62 7.95 7.17
C SER A 137 -23.06 6.62 6.64
N GLU A 138 -23.65 6.05 5.59
CA GLU A 138 -23.18 4.84 4.93
C GLU A 138 -21.78 5.06 4.32
N TRP A 139 -21.58 6.22 3.71
CA TRP A 139 -20.28 6.59 3.15
C TRP A 139 -19.20 6.69 4.24
N LEU A 140 -19.50 7.32 5.39
CA LEU A 140 -18.60 7.41 6.54
C LEU A 140 -18.24 6.02 7.08
N SER A 141 -19.22 5.12 7.22
CA SER A 141 -18.98 3.74 7.67
C SER A 141 -18.04 3.00 6.74
N THR A 142 -18.27 3.11 5.43
CA THR A 142 -17.40 2.50 4.42
C THR A 142 -15.98 3.06 4.48
N MET A 143 -15.83 4.37 4.68
CA MET A 143 -14.53 5.04 4.79
C MET A 143 -13.76 4.57 6.03
N VAL A 144 -14.42 4.43 7.18
CA VAL A 144 -13.80 3.93 8.41
C VAL A 144 -13.34 2.48 8.23
N GLU A 145 -14.17 1.62 7.64
CA GLU A 145 -13.79 0.23 7.35
C GLU A 145 -12.58 0.15 6.40
N ASN A 146 -12.56 0.97 5.36
CA ASN A 146 -11.44 1.06 4.44
C ASN A 146 -10.14 1.48 5.15
N LEU A 147 -10.22 2.47 6.05
CA LEU A 147 -9.06 2.91 6.83
C LEU A 147 -8.55 1.82 7.78
N LEU A 148 -9.45 1.11 8.47
CA LEU A 148 -9.09 -0.01 9.33
C LEU A 148 -8.45 -1.16 8.56
N ASN A 149 -8.96 -1.47 7.38
CA ASN A 149 -8.36 -2.49 6.51
C ASN A 149 -6.98 -2.06 6.02
N LEU A 150 -6.80 -0.80 5.61
CA LEU A 150 -5.50 -0.28 5.20
C LEU A 150 -4.47 -0.37 6.35
N THR A 151 -4.84 0.01 7.57
CA THR A 151 -3.94 -0.08 8.73
C THR A 151 -3.55 -1.52 9.05
N ARG A 152 -4.50 -2.46 9.02
CA ARG A 152 -4.24 -3.89 9.23
C ARG A 152 -3.30 -4.47 8.17
N ILE A 153 -3.46 -4.06 6.90
CA ILE A 153 -2.58 -4.46 5.80
C ILE A 153 -1.16 -3.93 6.03
N GLN A 154 -1.01 -2.64 6.35
CA GLN A 154 0.30 -1.99 6.57
C GLN A 154 1.06 -2.59 7.77
N GLU A 155 0.34 -3.04 8.79
CA GLU A 155 0.91 -3.70 9.97
C GLU A 155 1.17 -5.21 9.76
N GLY A 156 0.84 -5.75 8.58
CA GLY A 156 0.94 -7.19 8.31
C GLY A 156 -0.02 -8.04 9.16
N ARG A 157 -1.07 -7.43 9.71
CA ARG A 157 -2.04 -8.06 10.62
C ARG A 157 -3.36 -8.41 9.95
N LEU A 158 -3.40 -8.40 8.62
CA LEU A 158 -4.60 -8.84 7.91
C LEU A 158 -4.75 -10.35 8.07
N ASP A 159 -5.71 -10.75 8.88
CA ASP A 159 -6.04 -12.16 9.10
C ASP A 159 -6.84 -12.68 7.90
N ILE A 160 -6.19 -13.47 7.04
CA ILE A 160 -6.73 -13.97 5.79
C ILE A 160 -7.13 -15.43 5.98
N ASN A 161 -8.42 -15.69 5.92
CA ASN A 161 -8.97 -17.03 6.02
C ASN A 161 -9.40 -17.56 4.65
N LYS A 162 -8.43 -18.03 3.85
CA LYS A 162 -8.72 -18.61 2.53
C LYS A 162 -9.47 -19.91 2.63
N LYS A 163 -10.57 -20.02 1.88
CA LYS A 163 -11.35 -21.23 1.68
C LYS A 163 -11.64 -21.41 0.19
N LYS A 164 -12.02 -22.61 -0.19
CA LYS A 164 -12.57 -22.85 -1.52
C LYS A 164 -14.00 -22.31 -1.55
N GLU A 165 -14.18 -21.20 -2.23
CA GLU A 165 -15.46 -20.53 -2.40
C GLU A 165 -16.00 -20.76 -3.82
N VAL A 166 -17.32 -20.87 -3.95
CA VAL A 166 -17.99 -20.95 -5.25
C VAL A 166 -18.03 -19.55 -5.88
N VAL A 167 -17.55 -19.45 -7.11
CA VAL A 167 -17.43 -18.16 -7.82
C VAL A 167 -18.77 -17.47 -7.97
N ASP A 168 -19.82 -18.21 -8.32
CA ASP A 168 -21.17 -17.66 -8.52
C ASP A 168 -21.73 -17.06 -7.24
N ASP A 169 -21.48 -17.66 -6.07
CA ASP A 169 -21.92 -17.16 -4.76
C ASP A 169 -21.22 -15.83 -4.42
N LEU A 170 -19.91 -15.72 -4.72
CA LEU A 170 -19.15 -14.50 -4.52
C LEU A 170 -19.66 -13.37 -5.42
N VAL A 171 -19.87 -13.67 -6.71
CA VAL A 171 -20.41 -12.72 -7.70
C VAL A 171 -21.81 -12.29 -7.33
N ALA A 172 -22.72 -13.22 -7.02
CA ALA A 172 -24.09 -12.93 -6.62
C ALA A 172 -24.16 -12.07 -5.35
N SER A 173 -23.27 -12.34 -4.39
CA SER A 173 -23.18 -11.56 -3.14
C SER A 173 -22.70 -10.12 -3.42
N ALA A 174 -21.67 -9.95 -4.24
CA ALA A 174 -21.18 -8.63 -4.62
C ALA A 174 -22.25 -7.83 -5.37
N VAL A 175 -22.92 -8.43 -6.35
CA VAL A 175 -23.97 -7.80 -7.14
C VAL A 175 -25.15 -7.37 -6.25
N ARG A 176 -25.56 -8.22 -5.30
CA ARG A 176 -26.63 -7.88 -4.35
C ARG A 176 -26.28 -6.66 -3.51
N LEU A 177 -25.03 -6.52 -3.06
CA LEU A 177 -24.58 -5.37 -2.26
C LEU A 177 -24.57 -4.07 -3.04
N VAL A 178 -24.35 -4.13 -4.37
CA VAL A 178 -24.34 -2.92 -5.21
C VAL A 178 -25.67 -2.63 -5.90
N SER A 179 -26.69 -3.50 -5.78
CA SER A 179 -27.96 -3.41 -6.51
C SER A 179 -28.66 -2.06 -6.37
N ASN A 180 -28.65 -1.48 -5.16
CA ASN A 180 -29.22 -0.15 -4.88
C ASN A 180 -28.39 1.02 -5.43
N ARG A 181 -27.17 0.76 -5.90
CA ARG A 181 -26.21 1.77 -6.40
C ARG A 181 -26.11 1.80 -7.92
N VAL A 182 -26.73 0.84 -8.60
CA VAL A 182 -26.71 0.74 -10.08
C VAL A 182 -27.28 1.99 -10.74
N GLY A 183 -28.29 2.63 -10.11
CA GLY A 183 -28.88 3.87 -10.64
C GLY A 183 -29.37 3.73 -12.08
N ASN A 184 -28.88 4.60 -12.97
CA ASN A 184 -29.23 4.60 -14.40
C ASN A 184 -28.28 3.72 -15.26
N HIS A 185 -27.39 2.96 -14.64
CA HIS A 185 -26.47 2.05 -15.36
C HIS A 185 -27.12 0.70 -15.63
N THR A 186 -26.59 -0.02 -16.60
CA THR A 186 -26.95 -1.42 -16.84
C THR A 186 -25.81 -2.32 -16.32
N LEU A 187 -26.13 -3.22 -15.37
CA LEU A 187 -25.16 -4.20 -14.89
C LEU A 187 -25.36 -5.52 -15.64
N LYS A 188 -24.31 -6.01 -16.31
CA LYS A 188 -24.27 -7.31 -16.97
C LYS A 188 -23.35 -8.26 -16.21
N MET A 189 -23.75 -9.52 -16.10
CA MET A 189 -22.93 -10.60 -15.53
C MET A 189 -22.67 -11.64 -16.61
N GLU A 190 -21.42 -12.07 -16.72
CA GLU A 190 -20.97 -13.09 -17.64
C GLU A 190 -20.08 -14.08 -16.88
N THR A 191 -20.68 -15.16 -16.40
CA THR A 191 -19.98 -16.27 -15.72
C THR A 191 -20.03 -17.53 -16.60
N PRO A 192 -19.01 -18.41 -16.54
CA PRO A 192 -19.06 -19.71 -17.18
C PRO A 192 -20.22 -20.55 -16.62
N GLU A 193 -20.73 -21.50 -17.42
CA GLU A 193 -21.78 -22.43 -16.98
C GLU A 193 -21.28 -23.48 -15.95
N ASP A 194 -19.97 -23.74 -15.96
CA ASP A 194 -19.34 -24.69 -15.05
C ASP A 194 -19.20 -24.10 -13.63
N ILE A 195 -19.35 -24.95 -12.61
CA ILE A 195 -19.12 -24.56 -11.21
C ILE A 195 -17.62 -24.37 -10.99
N LEU A 196 -17.21 -23.11 -10.82
CA LEU A 196 -15.82 -22.74 -10.57
C LEU A 196 -15.58 -22.51 -9.07
N LEU A 197 -14.43 -22.99 -8.59
CA LEU A 197 -13.97 -22.78 -7.22
C LEU A 197 -12.71 -21.92 -7.19
N VAL A 198 -12.67 -20.96 -6.29
CA VAL A 198 -11.50 -20.09 -6.05
C VAL A 198 -11.09 -20.16 -4.58
N SER A 199 -9.77 -20.17 -4.31
CA SER A 199 -9.25 -20.21 -2.94
C SER A 199 -8.98 -18.81 -2.44
N VAL A 200 -9.96 -18.20 -1.77
CA VAL A 200 -9.94 -16.82 -1.28
C VAL A 200 -10.56 -16.68 0.10
N ASP A 201 -10.33 -15.56 0.77
CA ASP A 201 -11.21 -15.09 1.84
C ASP A 201 -12.43 -14.42 1.20
N GLY A 202 -13.56 -15.12 1.22
CA GLY A 202 -14.78 -14.70 0.52
C GLY A 202 -15.24 -13.29 0.91
N ARG A 203 -15.12 -12.93 2.19
CA ARG A 203 -15.50 -11.59 2.69
C ARG A 203 -14.64 -10.48 2.07
N LEU A 204 -13.32 -10.66 2.09
CA LEU A 204 -12.40 -9.68 1.51
C LEU A 204 -12.54 -9.61 -0.01
N PHE A 205 -12.75 -10.75 -0.65
CA PHE A 205 -12.91 -10.81 -2.10
C PHE A 205 -14.20 -10.16 -2.58
N ILE A 206 -15.32 -10.39 -1.89
CA ILE A 206 -16.59 -9.69 -2.16
C ILE A 206 -16.39 -8.17 -2.04
N GLN A 207 -15.65 -7.70 -1.03
CA GLN A 207 -15.36 -6.27 -0.87
C GLN A 207 -14.54 -5.71 -2.04
N VAL A 208 -13.57 -6.49 -2.57
CA VAL A 208 -12.84 -6.11 -3.80
C VAL A 208 -13.81 -5.94 -4.97
N LEU A 209 -14.69 -6.92 -5.22
CA LEU A 209 -15.66 -6.84 -6.31
C LEU A 209 -16.62 -5.65 -6.16
N VAL A 210 -17.14 -5.42 -4.95
CA VAL A 210 -18.00 -4.26 -4.65
C VAL A 210 -17.28 -2.95 -4.92
N ASN A 211 -16.03 -2.80 -4.47
CA ASN A 211 -15.26 -1.58 -4.72
C ASN A 211 -15.01 -1.33 -6.21
N LEU A 212 -14.71 -2.39 -6.98
CA LEU A 212 -14.50 -2.26 -8.42
C LEU A 212 -15.80 -1.91 -9.16
N LEU A 213 -16.93 -2.49 -8.79
CA LEU A 213 -18.24 -2.19 -9.35
C LEU A 213 -18.68 -0.75 -9.01
N ASP A 214 -18.53 -0.34 -7.73
CA ASP A 214 -18.82 1.04 -7.31
C ASP A 214 -17.96 2.06 -8.06
N ASN A 215 -16.68 1.73 -8.27
CA ASN A 215 -15.77 2.58 -9.05
C ASN A 215 -16.25 2.71 -10.51
N ALA A 216 -16.67 1.61 -11.14
CA ALA A 216 -17.21 1.63 -12.48
C ALA A 216 -18.50 2.49 -12.58
N PHE A 217 -19.46 2.33 -11.65
CA PHE A 217 -20.68 3.17 -11.64
C PHE A 217 -20.40 4.66 -11.45
N ARG A 218 -19.40 5.00 -10.63
CA ARG A 218 -19.07 6.40 -10.33
C ARG A 218 -18.34 7.11 -11.48
N HIS A 219 -17.49 6.40 -12.21
CA HIS A 219 -16.54 7.01 -13.14
C HIS A 219 -16.88 6.80 -14.62
N SER A 220 -17.82 5.90 -14.96
CA SER A 220 -18.15 5.62 -16.35
C SER A 220 -19.09 6.66 -17.01
N GLY A 221 -19.76 7.50 -16.21
CA GLY A 221 -20.79 8.43 -16.70
C GLY A 221 -22.19 7.79 -16.71
N THR A 222 -23.23 8.61 -16.80
CA THR A 222 -24.63 8.16 -16.71
C THR A 222 -25.06 7.30 -17.93
N GLY A 223 -25.85 6.26 -17.67
CA GLY A 223 -26.43 5.42 -18.74
C GLY A 223 -25.46 4.41 -19.35
N THR A 224 -24.30 4.21 -18.74
CA THR A 224 -23.29 3.25 -19.20
C THR A 224 -23.62 1.80 -18.80
N THR A 225 -23.00 0.85 -19.52
CA THR A 225 -23.07 -0.56 -19.17
C THR A 225 -21.79 -0.95 -18.42
N VAL A 226 -21.96 -1.52 -17.23
CA VAL A 226 -20.90 -2.13 -16.43
C VAL A 226 -21.03 -3.65 -16.55
N THR A 227 -19.94 -4.33 -16.88
CA THR A 227 -19.92 -5.80 -17.04
C THR A 227 -18.97 -6.41 -16.04
N LEU A 228 -19.46 -7.35 -15.23
CA LEU A 228 -18.66 -8.25 -14.41
C LEU A 228 -18.55 -9.58 -15.12
N ARG A 229 -17.36 -9.92 -15.59
CA ARG A 229 -17.09 -11.17 -16.30
C ARG A 229 -16.09 -12.01 -15.54
N VAL A 230 -16.38 -13.32 -15.46
CA VAL A 230 -15.42 -14.30 -14.97
C VAL A 230 -14.94 -15.18 -16.10
N LYS A 231 -13.64 -15.42 -16.18
CA LYS A 231 -13.00 -16.29 -17.15
C LYS A 231 -12.01 -17.20 -16.49
N GLN A 232 -11.92 -18.42 -16.95
CA GLN A 232 -10.84 -19.32 -16.60
C GLN A 232 -9.73 -19.22 -17.65
N ASP A 233 -8.50 -19.01 -17.18
CA ASP A 233 -7.29 -18.93 -18.01
C ASP A 233 -6.26 -19.91 -17.43
N GLY A 234 -6.30 -21.15 -17.93
CA GLY A 234 -5.53 -22.26 -17.35
C GLY A 234 -5.93 -22.57 -15.92
N ASN A 235 -4.98 -22.41 -14.99
CA ASN A 235 -5.20 -22.62 -13.56
C ASN A 235 -5.62 -21.34 -12.80
N CYS A 236 -5.69 -20.20 -13.49
CA CYS A 236 -6.06 -18.91 -12.90
C CYS A 236 -7.51 -18.56 -13.25
N LEU A 237 -8.21 -17.95 -12.31
CA LEU A 237 -9.51 -17.33 -12.53
C LEU A 237 -9.32 -15.82 -12.65
N LYS A 238 -9.88 -15.24 -13.72
CA LYS A 238 -9.86 -13.81 -13.98
C LYS A 238 -11.25 -13.23 -13.77
N PHE A 239 -11.33 -12.27 -12.85
CA PHE A 239 -12.52 -11.47 -12.58
C PHE A 239 -12.31 -10.12 -13.24
N VAL A 240 -13.13 -9.78 -14.20
CA VAL A 240 -13.00 -8.58 -15.04
C VAL A 240 -14.21 -7.69 -14.82
N VAL A 241 -13.98 -6.50 -14.24
CA VAL A 241 -15.00 -5.43 -14.19
C VAL A 241 -14.65 -4.43 -15.28
N SER A 242 -15.58 -4.21 -16.20
CA SER A 242 -15.39 -3.27 -17.31
C SER A 242 -16.61 -2.38 -17.48
N ASP A 243 -16.37 -1.15 -17.90
CA ASP A 243 -17.40 -0.20 -18.30
C ASP A 243 -17.20 0.23 -19.76
N ASN A 244 -18.21 0.87 -20.35
CA ASN A 244 -18.14 1.48 -21.66
C ASN A 244 -18.15 3.02 -21.60
N GLY A 245 -17.60 3.58 -20.53
CA GLY A 245 -17.51 5.02 -20.29
C GLY A 245 -16.28 5.67 -20.91
N ILE A 246 -15.83 6.77 -20.28
CA ILE A 246 -14.72 7.59 -20.78
C ILE A 246 -13.32 6.93 -20.62
N GLY A 247 -13.22 5.88 -19.81
CA GLY A 247 -11.94 5.23 -19.51
C GLY A 247 -11.05 6.03 -18.55
N ILE A 248 -9.81 5.56 -18.42
CA ILE A 248 -8.78 6.13 -17.54
C ILE A 248 -7.79 6.92 -18.39
N PRO A 249 -7.43 8.18 -18.06
CA PRO A 249 -6.35 8.89 -18.75
C PRO A 249 -5.06 8.08 -18.76
N ASN A 250 -4.40 7.97 -19.92
CA ASN A 250 -3.24 7.08 -20.09
C ASN A 250 -2.06 7.43 -19.16
N ASP A 251 -1.87 8.70 -18.83
CA ASP A 251 -0.84 9.20 -17.91
C ASP A 251 -1.13 8.87 -16.45
N LYS A 252 -2.33 8.37 -16.16
CA LYS A 252 -2.81 8.06 -14.81
C LYS A 252 -2.98 6.57 -14.53
N ILE A 253 -2.99 5.70 -15.55
CA ILE A 253 -3.23 4.25 -15.41
C ILE A 253 -2.31 3.61 -14.36
N ASP A 254 -1.02 3.93 -14.38
CA ASP A 254 -0.05 3.36 -13.44
C ASP A 254 -0.21 3.88 -12.01
N LYS A 255 -0.90 5.01 -11.83
CA LYS A 255 -1.04 5.71 -10.54
C LYS A 255 -2.37 5.46 -9.84
N ILE A 256 -3.36 4.88 -10.53
CA ILE A 256 -4.71 4.71 -9.94
C ILE A 256 -4.75 3.79 -8.72
N PHE A 257 -3.74 2.95 -8.54
CA PHE A 257 -3.57 2.09 -7.37
C PHE A 257 -2.71 2.73 -6.27
N ASP A 258 -2.16 3.92 -6.51
CA ASP A 258 -1.41 4.65 -5.49
C ASP A 258 -2.36 5.16 -4.39
N ASN A 259 -1.83 5.26 -3.18
CA ASN A 259 -2.61 5.77 -2.06
C ASN A 259 -3.10 7.19 -2.35
N PHE A 260 -4.42 7.40 -2.16
CA PHE A 260 -5.07 8.74 -2.28
C PHE A 260 -5.08 9.34 -3.68
N PHE A 261 -4.82 8.54 -4.68
CA PHE A 261 -4.96 8.99 -6.05
C PHE A 261 -6.45 9.14 -6.39
N THR A 262 -6.86 10.32 -6.80
CA THR A 262 -8.21 10.63 -7.28
C THR A 262 -8.14 11.64 -8.41
N THR A 263 -9.00 11.48 -9.40
CA THR A 263 -9.16 12.42 -10.51
C THR A 263 -10.21 13.51 -10.21
N ALA A 264 -10.91 13.40 -9.08
CA ALA A 264 -12.03 14.29 -8.72
C ALA A 264 -11.62 15.76 -8.50
N TYR A 265 -10.38 16.02 -8.07
CA TYR A 265 -9.89 17.39 -7.84
C TYR A 265 -9.70 18.21 -9.12
N GLU A 266 -9.54 17.56 -10.29
CA GLU A 266 -9.30 18.27 -11.55
C GLU A 266 -10.58 18.65 -12.29
N ASN A 267 -11.67 17.93 -12.06
CA ASN A 267 -12.91 18.08 -12.82
C ASN A 267 -14.02 18.90 -12.12
N GLY A 268 -13.76 19.42 -10.90
CA GLY A 268 -14.77 20.19 -10.15
C GLY A 268 -16.02 19.38 -9.76
N ASP A 269 -15.99 18.07 -9.97
CA ASP A 269 -17.10 17.17 -9.68
C ASP A 269 -17.23 16.94 -8.18
N LYS A 270 -18.45 17.11 -7.65
CA LYS A 270 -18.79 16.88 -6.24
C LYS A 270 -18.74 15.39 -5.84
N GLN A 271 -18.23 14.51 -6.69
CA GLN A 271 -18.15 13.07 -6.39
C GLN A 271 -17.04 12.80 -5.39
N ARG A 272 -17.45 12.50 -4.17
CA ARG A 272 -16.59 12.20 -3.02
C ARG A 272 -15.85 10.87 -3.23
N GLY A 273 -14.54 10.93 -3.39
CA GLY A 273 -13.69 9.72 -3.43
C GLY A 273 -12.35 10.00 -2.76
N VAL A 274 -12.02 9.23 -1.70
CA VAL A 274 -10.78 9.40 -0.91
C VAL A 274 -9.55 8.84 -1.64
N GLY A 275 -9.75 8.18 -2.78
CA GLY A 275 -8.66 7.51 -3.50
C GLY A 275 -8.08 6.29 -2.76
N LEU A 276 -8.82 5.71 -1.81
CA LEU A 276 -8.39 4.53 -1.05
C LEU A 276 -8.92 3.21 -1.62
N GLY A 277 -10.04 3.24 -2.35
CA GLY A 277 -10.73 2.02 -2.77
C GLY A 277 -9.88 1.10 -3.62
N LEU A 278 -9.23 1.60 -4.66
CA LEU A 278 -8.37 0.81 -5.56
C LEU A 278 -7.09 0.34 -4.89
N THR A 279 -6.47 1.17 -4.05
CA THR A 279 -5.30 0.79 -3.26
C THR A 279 -5.61 -0.37 -2.31
N ILE A 280 -6.76 -0.33 -1.65
CA ILE A 280 -7.23 -1.40 -0.76
C ILE A 280 -7.54 -2.67 -1.57
N CYS A 281 -8.17 -2.54 -2.75
CA CYS A 281 -8.38 -3.67 -3.65
C CYS A 281 -7.06 -4.36 -4.00
N LYS A 282 -6.04 -3.58 -4.41
CA LYS A 282 -4.71 -4.10 -4.73
C LYS A 282 -4.11 -4.84 -3.55
N ALA A 283 -4.09 -4.22 -2.39
CA ALA A 283 -3.52 -4.81 -1.19
C ALA A 283 -4.26 -6.08 -0.73
N MET A 284 -5.60 -6.12 -0.81
CA MET A 284 -6.41 -7.31 -0.48
C MET A 284 -6.19 -8.45 -1.47
N VAL A 285 -6.04 -8.15 -2.76
CA VAL A 285 -5.77 -9.15 -3.80
C VAL A 285 -4.37 -9.71 -3.64
N GLU A 286 -3.35 -8.86 -3.50
CA GLU A 286 -1.95 -9.26 -3.32
C GLU A 286 -1.75 -10.06 -2.03
N ALA A 287 -2.38 -9.68 -0.94
CA ALA A 287 -2.35 -10.41 0.33
C ALA A 287 -2.96 -11.82 0.20
N GLN A 288 -3.85 -12.02 -0.76
CA GLN A 288 -4.42 -13.32 -1.10
C GLN A 288 -3.64 -14.06 -2.20
N GLY A 289 -2.49 -13.53 -2.65
CA GLY A 289 -1.61 -14.14 -3.65
C GLY A 289 -2.10 -13.97 -5.08
N GLY A 290 -3.06 -13.08 -5.33
CA GLY A 290 -3.55 -12.69 -6.64
C GLY A 290 -2.84 -11.45 -7.18
N THR A 291 -3.27 -11.01 -8.36
CA THR A 291 -2.82 -9.76 -8.98
C THR A 291 -4.01 -8.95 -9.49
N ILE A 292 -3.89 -7.63 -9.46
CA ILE A 292 -4.87 -6.71 -10.05
C ILE A 292 -4.19 -5.78 -11.03
N ARG A 293 -4.83 -5.52 -12.16
CA ARG A 293 -4.38 -4.56 -13.16
C ARG A 293 -5.54 -3.77 -13.74
N ALA A 294 -5.25 -2.61 -14.31
CA ALA A 294 -6.23 -1.79 -15.02
C ALA A 294 -5.68 -1.35 -16.36
N PHE A 295 -6.57 -1.20 -17.33
CA PHE A 295 -6.26 -0.72 -18.67
C PHE A 295 -7.55 -0.20 -19.32
N ASN A 296 -7.41 0.49 -20.46
CA ASN A 296 -8.56 0.90 -21.25
C ASN A 296 -8.93 -0.16 -22.27
N SER A 297 -10.23 -0.37 -22.46
CA SER A 297 -10.74 -1.22 -23.53
C SER A 297 -10.50 -0.56 -24.90
N PRO A 298 -10.12 -1.32 -25.93
CA PRO A 298 -10.06 -0.80 -27.30
C PRO A 298 -11.40 -0.25 -27.82
N GLN A 299 -12.51 -0.67 -27.22
CA GLN A 299 -13.86 -0.23 -27.55
C GLN A 299 -14.34 0.97 -26.72
N GLY A 300 -13.46 1.51 -25.85
CA GLY A 300 -13.75 2.54 -24.87
C GLY A 300 -14.09 1.99 -23.50
N GLY A 301 -13.91 2.83 -22.47
CA GLY A 301 -14.14 2.49 -21.08
C GLY A 301 -12.94 1.88 -20.34
N ALA A 302 -13.05 1.79 -19.02
CA ALA A 302 -12.03 1.21 -18.16
C ALA A 302 -12.25 -0.29 -17.94
N VAL A 303 -11.17 -1.01 -17.74
CA VAL A 303 -11.15 -2.44 -17.43
C VAL A 303 -10.26 -2.67 -16.21
N PHE A 304 -10.82 -3.32 -15.18
CA PHE A 304 -10.10 -3.81 -14.01
C PHE A 304 -10.13 -5.32 -14.05
N GLU A 305 -8.95 -5.95 -14.04
CA GLU A 305 -8.80 -7.40 -14.06
C GLU A 305 -8.10 -7.87 -12.78
N VAL A 306 -8.75 -8.77 -12.07
CA VAL A 306 -8.22 -9.47 -10.89
C VAL A 306 -7.96 -10.91 -11.29
N SER A 307 -6.74 -11.41 -11.07
CA SER A 307 -6.33 -12.79 -11.31
C SER A 307 -6.03 -13.48 -9.98
N MET A 308 -6.70 -14.65 -9.77
CA MET A 308 -6.59 -15.47 -8.58
C MET A 308 -6.23 -16.92 -8.93
#